data_f1949eb8c8c6ed924ec6cfea8f1a2879
#
_entry.id   f1949eb8c8c6ed924ec6cfea8f1a2879
#
_cell.length_a   1.000
_cell.length_b   1.000
_cell.length_c   1.000
_cell.angle_alpha   90.00
_cell.angle_beta   90.00
_cell.angle_gamma   90.00
#
_symmetry.space_group_name_H-M   'P 1'
#
loop_
_entity.id
_entity.type
_entity.pdbx_description
1 polymer ?
#
loop_
_entity_poly.entity_id
_entity_poly.type
_entity_poly.pdbx_seq_one_letter_code
_entity_poly.pdbx_strand_id
1 'polypeptide(L)'
;PGRVCITTGQIAWDDCECGQLVVSLDSPYESGTFPNPWDATENAGTRKCGAPLFVFQYTVSMLRCSPTGDDMGNPPPCSEVDASARVAIEDAWAVRAGLMCCLCAGTTRTDGVKLFDRYTIGPQRMVGPMGGCQGSAVTVQIGVVNGGYPCDIS
;
A
#
# COMPACT_ATOMS: atom_id res chain seq x y z
N PRO A 1 11.36 -2.62 11.58
CA PRO A 1 10.90 -3.94 11.14
C PRO A 1 12.09 -4.84 10.86
N GLY A 2 11.99 -6.14 11.22
CA GLY A 2 13.05 -7.10 10.96
C GLY A 2 13.17 -7.46 9.48
N ARG A 3 12.10 -7.26 8.70
CA ARG A 3 12.03 -7.59 7.28
C ARG A 3 11.26 -6.51 6.52
N VAL A 4 11.78 -6.13 5.34
CA VAL A 4 11.11 -5.24 4.38
C VAL A 4 11.05 -5.94 3.03
N CYS A 5 9.85 -6.11 2.47
CA CYS A 5 9.64 -6.82 1.21
C CYS A 5 8.73 -6.04 0.26
N ILE A 6 9.00 -6.20 -1.04
CA ILE A 6 8.07 -5.81 -2.10
C ILE A 6 7.52 -7.09 -2.71
N THR A 7 6.19 -7.19 -2.82
CA THR A 7 5.50 -8.37 -3.35
C THR A 7 4.46 -7.97 -4.38
N THR A 8 3.99 -8.94 -5.14
CA THR A 8 2.80 -8.82 -5.98
C THR A 8 1.69 -9.69 -5.38
N GLY A 9 0.51 -9.12 -5.17
CA GLY A 9 -0.63 -9.84 -4.58
C GLY A 9 -0.63 -9.88 -3.04
N GLN A 10 -1.36 -10.83 -2.47
CA GLN A 10 -1.56 -10.92 -1.03
C GLN A 10 -0.30 -11.36 -0.28
N ILE A 11 -0.17 -10.87 0.93
CA ILE A 11 0.92 -11.20 1.85
C ILE A 11 0.67 -12.61 2.41
N ALA A 12 1.71 -13.44 2.44
CA ALA A 12 1.71 -14.65 3.25
C ALA A 12 1.79 -14.27 4.73
N TRP A 13 0.84 -14.77 5.53
CA TRP A 13 0.70 -14.49 6.96
C TRP A 13 1.34 -15.57 7.84
N ASP A 14 2.04 -16.51 7.24
CA ASP A 14 2.40 -17.79 7.86
C ASP A 14 3.52 -17.67 8.87
N ASP A 15 4.27 -16.57 8.85
CA ASP A 15 5.39 -16.37 9.74
C ASP A 15 5.62 -14.88 10.05
N CYS A 16 5.13 -14.45 11.19
CA CYS A 16 5.30 -13.09 11.68
C CYS A 16 6.53 -12.96 12.57
N GLU A 17 7.68 -13.47 12.11
CA GLU A 17 8.92 -13.29 12.85
C GLU A 17 9.23 -11.81 13.08
N CYS A 18 8.90 -11.34 14.27
CA CYS A 18 9.36 -10.06 14.84
C CYS A 18 9.13 -8.77 14.04
N GLY A 19 8.11 -8.74 13.21
CA GLY A 19 7.68 -7.52 12.50
C GLY A 19 8.19 -7.42 11.07
N GLN A 20 7.28 -7.20 10.17
CA GLN A 20 7.55 -7.04 8.75
C GLN A 20 6.85 -5.81 8.19
N LEU A 21 7.51 -5.12 7.26
CA LEU A 21 6.93 -4.10 6.40
C LEU A 21 6.85 -4.65 4.98
N VAL A 22 5.66 -4.70 4.43
CA VAL A 22 5.42 -5.24 3.09
C VAL A 22 4.76 -4.18 2.22
N VAL A 23 5.27 -4.01 1.02
CA VAL A 23 4.64 -3.20 -0.02
C VAL A 23 4.18 -4.15 -1.11
N SER A 24 2.87 -4.30 -1.28
CA SER A 24 2.28 -5.11 -2.34
C SER A 24 1.71 -4.23 -3.45
N LEU A 25 2.00 -4.60 -4.69
CA LEU A 25 1.32 -4.04 -5.85
C LEU A 25 0.00 -4.80 -6.04
N ASP A 26 -1.13 -4.10 -5.81
CA ASP A 26 -2.45 -4.71 -5.89
C ASP A 26 -2.97 -4.74 -7.33
N SER A 27 -3.00 -3.57 -7.97
CA SER A 27 -3.50 -3.45 -9.34
C SER A 27 -2.92 -2.24 -10.07
N PRO A 28 -2.38 -2.41 -11.27
CA PRO A 28 -2.18 -1.33 -12.21
C PRO A 28 -3.44 -1.11 -13.04
N TYR A 29 -3.81 0.14 -13.32
CA TYR A 29 -4.95 0.48 -14.16
C TYR A 29 -4.79 1.85 -14.83
N GLU A 30 -5.54 2.08 -15.90
CA GLU A 30 -5.62 3.36 -16.58
C GLU A 30 -6.63 4.30 -15.89
N SER A 31 -6.34 5.61 -15.87
CA SER A 31 -7.18 6.62 -15.25
C SER A 31 -7.33 7.85 -16.16
N GLY A 32 -8.56 8.26 -16.39
CA GLY A 32 -8.89 9.54 -17.01
C GLY A 32 -8.97 10.67 -16.00
N THR A 33 -9.45 10.34 -14.79
CA THR A 33 -9.62 11.28 -13.67
C THR A 33 -9.09 10.64 -12.40
N PHE A 34 -7.82 10.91 -12.11
CA PHE A 34 -7.14 10.35 -10.93
C PHE A 34 -7.91 10.61 -9.64
N PRO A 35 -8.06 9.62 -8.76
CA PRO A 35 -7.51 8.27 -8.83
C PRO A 35 -8.44 7.20 -9.43
N ASN A 36 -9.55 7.61 -10.05
CA ASN A 36 -10.58 6.68 -10.50
C ASN A 36 -10.13 5.86 -11.71
N PRO A 37 -10.46 4.57 -11.78
CA PRO A 37 -10.24 3.77 -12.98
C PRO A 37 -10.93 4.39 -14.20
N TRP A 38 -10.31 4.20 -15.36
CA TRP A 38 -10.91 4.60 -16.63
C TRP A 38 -12.16 3.77 -16.90
N ASP A 39 -13.30 4.45 -17.05
CA ASP A 39 -14.52 3.80 -17.48
C ASP A 39 -14.61 3.83 -19.02
N ALA A 40 -14.44 2.67 -19.62
CA ALA A 40 -14.52 2.52 -21.07
C ALA A 40 -15.95 2.78 -21.60
N THR A 41 -16.98 2.67 -20.77
CA THR A 41 -18.38 2.88 -21.18
C THR A 41 -18.72 4.35 -21.31
N GLU A 42 -18.19 5.22 -20.47
CA GLU A 42 -18.40 6.67 -20.54
C GLU A 42 -17.66 7.31 -21.73
N ASN A 43 -16.66 6.63 -22.26
CA ASN A 43 -15.76 7.17 -23.30
C ASN A 43 -15.88 6.44 -24.65
N ALA A 44 -16.91 5.61 -24.83
CA ALA A 44 -17.10 4.80 -26.05
C ALA A 44 -17.22 5.60 -27.36
N GLY A 45 -17.43 6.92 -27.29
CA GLY A 45 -17.51 7.81 -28.46
C GLY A 45 -16.25 8.60 -28.80
N THR A 46 -15.27 8.64 -27.89
CA THR A 46 -14.02 9.40 -28.08
C THR A 46 -12.83 8.49 -27.95
N ARG A 47 -12.52 7.72 -28.98
CA ARG A 47 -11.26 6.95 -29.05
C ARG A 47 -10.06 7.90 -29.16
N LYS A 48 -9.67 8.47 -28.03
CA LYS A 48 -8.30 8.92 -27.85
C LYS A 48 -7.50 7.69 -27.45
N CYS A 49 -6.41 7.42 -28.13
CA CYS A 49 -5.51 6.33 -27.80
C CYS A 49 -4.96 6.53 -26.38
N GLY A 50 -5.42 5.72 -25.43
CA GLY A 50 -4.92 5.65 -24.05
C GLY A 50 -5.47 6.71 -23.09
N ALA A 51 -5.55 6.32 -21.84
CA ALA A 51 -5.82 7.23 -20.73
C ALA A 51 -4.58 8.12 -20.47
N PRO A 52 -4.78 9.37 -20.00
CA PRO A 52 -3.66 10.29 -19.75
C PRO A 52 -2.76 9.84 -18.60
N LEU A 53 -3.27 8.99 -17.70
CA LEU A 53 -2.56 8.52 -16.54
C LEU A 53 -2.61 7.00 -16.44
N PHE A 54 -1.50 6.42 -16.01
CA PHE A 54 -1.42 5.04 -15.55
C PHE A 54 -1.26 5.06 -14.03
N VAL A 55 -2.13 4.36 -13.32
CA VAL A 55 -2.17 4.35 -11.85
C VAL A 55 -1.71 3.00 -11.33
N PHE A 56 -0.77 3.04 -10.40
CA PHE A 56 -0.33 1.89 -9.62
C PHE A 56 -0.94 1.98 -8.23
N GLN A 57 -1.71 0.99 -7.86
CA GLN A 57 -2.23 0.87 -6.51
C GLN A 57 -1.38 -0.08 -5.70
N TYR A 58 -0.88 0.41 -4.58
CA TYR A 58 -0.08 -0.35 -3.62
C TYR A 58 -0.80 -0.42 -2.28
N THR A 59 -0.61 -1.54 -1.59
CA THR A 59 -0.91 -1.64 -0.16
C THR A 59 0.40 -1.74 0.62
N VAL A 60 0.55 -0.83 1.57
CA VAL A 60 1.68 -0.83 2.52
C VAL A 60 1.17 -1.37 3.83
N SER A 61 1.70 -2.52 4.25
CA SER A 61 1.30 -3.22 5.47
C SER A 61 2.47 -3.31 6.44
N MET A 62 2.23 -2.88 7.67
CA MET A 62 3.16 -3.06 8.80
C MET A 62 2.53 -4.04 9.76
N LEU A 63 3.22 -5.16 9.99
CA LEU A 63 2.74 -6.28 10.79
C LEU A 63 3.71 -6.58 11.93
N ARG A 64 3.18 -6.97 13.08
CA ARG A 64 3.89 -7.46 14.25
C ARG A 64 3.22 -8.69 14.80
N CYS A 65 3.96 -9.45 15.61
CA CYS A 65 3.39 -10.57 16.33
C CYS A 65 2.29 -10.08 17.29
N SER A 66 1.18 -10.78 17.29
CA SER A 66 0.09 -10.59 18.23
C SER A 66 0.34 -11.42 19.49
N PRO A 67 -0.01 -10.94 20.68
CA PRO A 67 -0.04 -11.79 21.86
C PRO A 67 -0.96 -12.99 21.62
N THR A 68 -0.47 -14.17 21.94
CA THR A 68 -1.20 -15.42 21.83
C THR A 68 -1.58 -15.93 23.22
N GLY A 69 -2.61 -16.76 23.31
CA GLY A 69 -2.94 -17.47 24.55
C GLY A 69 -1.84 -18.43 24.95
N ASP A 70 -1.92 -18.90 26.19
CA ASP A 70 -1.01 -19.90 26.70
C ASP A 70 -1.30 -21.33 26.17
N ASP A 71 -0.41 -22.28 26.45
CA ASP A 71 -0.55 -23.67 25.99
C ASP A 71 -1.80 -24.37 26.56
N MET A 72 -2.44 -23.80 27.57
CA MET A 72 -3.69 -24.31 28.17
C MET A 72 -4.94 -23.70 27.54
N GLY A 73 -4.77 -22.80 26.56
CA GLY A 73 -5.86 -22.13 25.83
C GLY A 73 -6.45 -20.92 26.56
N ASN A 74 -5.79 -20.41 27.59
CA ASN A 74 -6.22 -19.16 28.21
C ASN A 74 -5.87 -17.98 27.31
N PRO A 75 -6.74 -16.96 27.22
CA PRO A 75 -6.44 -15.75 26.43
C PRO A 75 -5.27 -14.97 27.06
N PRO A 76 -4.53 -14.18 26.25
CA PRO A 76 -3.47 -13.33 26.77
C PRO A 76 -4.02 -12.28 27.75
N PRO A 77 -3.23 -11.85 28.74
CA PRO A 77 -3.64 -10.80 29.68
C PRO A 77 -3.98 -9.50 28.94
N CYS A 78 -5.00 -8.77 29.40
CA CYS A 78 -5.39 -7.49 28.79
C CYS A 78 -4.25 -6.48 28.70
N SER A 79 -3.31 -6.50 29.66
CA SER A 79 -2.13 -5.61 29.65
C SER A 79 -1.19 -5.89 28.48
N GLU A 80 -1.04 -7.13 28.05
CA GLU A 80 -0.24 -7.48 26.87
C GLU A 80 -0.95 -7.09 25.58
N VAL A 81 -2.25 -7.33 25.51
CA VAL A 81 -3.07 -6.91 24.37
C VAL A 81 -3.05 -5.39 24.21
N ASP A 82 -3.21 -4.63 25.31
CA ASP A 82 -3.15 -3.16 25.29
C ASP A 82 -1.78 -2.64 24.87
N ALA A 83 -0.70 -3.21 25.42
CA ALA A 83 0.66 -2.84 25.03
C ALA A 83 0.92 -3.09 23.54
N SER A 84 0.49 -4.23 23.03
CA SER A 84 0.64 -4.60 21.62
C SER A 84 -0.18 -3.71 20.70
N ALA A 85 -1.40 -3.34 21.08
CA ALA A 85 -2.25 -2.41 20.34
C ALA A 85 -1.64 -1.01 20.26
N ARG A 86 -1.05 -0.50 21.35
CA ARG A 86 -0.33 0.80 21.34
C ARG A 86 0.81 0.81 20.34
N VAL A 87 1.64 -0.23 20.34
CA VAL A 87 2.75 -0.37 19.37
C VAL A 87 2.22 -0.40 17.94
N ALA A 88 1.13 -1.13 17.67
CA ALA A 88 0.54 -1.19 16.34
C ALA A 88 -0.01 0.17 15.87
N ILE A 89 -0.56 0.99 16.77
CA ILE A 89 -1.03 2.35 16.48
C ILE A 89 0.17 3.28 16.19
N GLU A 90 1.23 3.21 16.99
CA GLU A 90 2.45 3.99 16.78
C GLU A 90 3.10 3.67 15.45
N ASP A 91 3.20 2.39 15.09
CA ASP A 91 3.69 1.95 13.79
C ASP A 91 2.81 2.47 12.64
N ALA A 92 1.49 2.45 12.81
CA ALA A 92 0.57 2.98 11.83
C ALA A 92 0.83 4.48 11.55
N TRP A 93 1.03 5.27 12.60
CA TRP A 93 1.39 6.67 12.49
C TRP A 93 2.75 6.87 11.82
N ALA A 94 3.75 6.08 12.19
CA ALA A 94 5.09 6.15 11.63
C ALA A 94 5.10 5.83 10.12
N VAL A 95 4.38 4.79 9.69
CA VAL A 95 4.22 4.44 8.27
C VAL A 95 3.55 5.57 7.51
N ARG A 96 2.45 6.12 8.03
CA ARG A 96 1.74 7.22 7.38
C ARG A 96 2.60 8.47 7.27
N ALA A 97 3.30 8.85 8.33
CA ALA A 97 4.19 10.01 8.33
C ALA A 97 5.35 9.82 7.32
N GLY A 98 5.93 8.63 7.27
CA GLY A 98 6.96 8.29 6.30
C GLY A 98 6.48 8.39 4.86
N LEU A 99 5.30 7.85 4.56
CA LEU A 99 4.69 7.95 3.23
C LEU A 99 4.42 9.41 2.84
N MET A 100 3.83 10.20 3.74
CA MET A 100 3.58 11.62 3.48
C MET A 100 4.88 12.38 3.22
N CYS A 101 5.90 12.16 4.04
CA CYS A 101 7.20 12.83 3.88
C CYS A 101 7.84 12.47 2.54
N CYS A 102 7.92 11.18 2.21
CA CYS A 102 8.57 10.71 0.98
C CYS A 102 7.81 11.13 -0.29
N LEU A 103 6.48 11.04 -0.27
CA LEU A 103 5.66 11.38 -1.44
C LEU A 103 5.55 12.89 -1.63
N CYS A 104 5.46 13.70 -0.54
CA CYS A 104 5.47 15.16 -0.62
C CYS A 104 6.81 15.72 -1.09
N ALA A 105 7.92 15.09 -0.74
CA ALA A 105 9.24 15.52 -1.19
C ALA A 105 9.43 15.41 -2.71
N GLY A 106 8.49 14.76 -3.41
CA GLY A 106 8.49 14.57 -4.84
C GLY A 106 9.78 13.88 -5.26
N THR A 107 9.81 12.58 -5.19
CA THR A 107 10.99 11.81 -5.57
C THR A 107 11.33 12.05 -7.03
N THR A 108 12.31 12.91 -7.25
CA THR A 108 12.93 13.10 -8.54
C THR A 108 14.14 12.16 -8.62
N ARG A 109 14.25 11.41 -9.70
CA ARG A 109 15.45 10.61 -9.96
C ARG A 109 16.67 11.51 -10.07
N THR A 110 17.86 10.93 -9.97
CA THR A 110 19.15 11.63 -10.12
C THR A 110 19.32 12.33 -11.48
N ASP A 111 18.53 11.92 -12.49
CA ASP A 111 18.48 12.52 -13.82
C ASP A 111 17.45 13.67 -13.94
N GLY A 112 16.81 14.07 -12.85
CA GLY A 112 15.81 15.14 -12.82
C GLY A 112 14.40 14.71 -13.26
N VAL A 113 14.19 13.45 -13.60
CA VAL A 113 12.88 12.93 -14.02
C VAL A 113 12.00 12.68 -12.81
N LYS A 114 10.79 13.21 -12.80
CA LYS A 114 9.78 12.87 -11.80
C LYS A 114 9.41 11.39 -11.88
N LEU A 115 9.37 10.73 -10.73
CA LEU A 115 8.95 9.34 -10.64
C LEU A 115 7.43 9.16 -10.74
N PHE A 116 6.69 10.20 -10.37
CA PHE A 116 5.21 10.21 -10.45
C PHE A 116 4.69 11.64 -10.49
N ASP A 117 3.49 11.83 -11.00
CA ASP A 117 2.85 13.14 -11.15
C ASP A 117 1.82 13.41 -10.07
N ARG A 118 1.13 12.38 -9.62
CA ARG A 118 0.06 12.45 -8.61
C ARG A 118 0.13 11.27 -7.67
N TYR A 119 -0.33 11.49 -6.45
CA TYR A 119 -0.51 10.41 -5.48
C TYR A 119 -1.71 10.68 -4.58
N THR A 120 -2.24 9.63 -3.98
CA THR A 120 -3.17 9.71 -2.88
C THR A 120 -2.85 8.62 -1.85
N ILE A 121 -3.03 8.96 -0.58
CA ILE A 121 -2.88 8.04 0.54
C ILE A 121 -4.27 7.83 1.11
N GLY A 122 -4.77 6.62 0.98
CA GLY A 122 -6.08 6.22 1.48
C GLY A 122 -6.17 6.16 3.02
N PRO A 123 -7.31 5.74 3.53
CA PRO A 123 -7.48 5.53 4.96
C PRO A 123 -6.57 4.39 5.44
N GLN A 124 -6.00 4.57 6.61
CA GLN A 124 -5.27 3.51 7.30
C GLN A 124 -6.24 2.62 8.04
N ARG A 125 -6.06 1.31 7.92
CA ARG A 125 -6.90 0.29 8.55
C ARG A 125 -6.04 -0.53 9.49
N MET A 126 -6.57 -0.83 10.67
CA MET A 126 -5.96 -1.83 11.54
C MET A 126 -6.31 -3.23 11.01
N VAL A 127 -5.35 -4.14 11.10
CA VAL A 127 -5.42 -5.49 10.55
C VAL A 127 -5.07 -6.51 11.63
N GLY A 128 -5.83 -7.57 11.69
CA GLY A 128 -5.60 -8.68 12.60
C GLY A 128 -6.39 -8.64 13.90
N PRO A 129 -6.12 -9.60 14.82
CA PRO A 129 -5.08 -10.62 14.68
C PRO A 129 -5.45 -11.73 13.68
N MET A 130 -4.52 -12.09 12.81
CA MET A 130 -4.62 -13.20 11.86
C MET A 130 -3.29 -13.94 11.77
N GLY A 131 -3.29 -15.27 11.91
CA GLY A 131 -2.05 -16.08 11.88
C GLY A 131 -1.01 -15.63 12.91
N GLY A 132 -1.43 -15.16 14.09
CA GLY A 132 -0.52 -14.63 15.09
C GLY A 132 0.06 -13.23 14.79
N CYS A 133 -0.41 -12.56 13.71
CA CYS A 133 0.04 -11.23 13.31
C CYS A 133 -1.07 -10.20 13.46
N GLN A 134 -0.69 -8.98 13.82
CA GLN A 134 -1.54 -7.80 13.82
C GLN A 134 -0.77 -6.57 13.33
N GLY A 135 -1.46 -5.52 12.95
CA GLY A 135 -0.80 -4.30 12.50
C GLY A 135 -1.72 -3.35 11.79
N SER A 136 -1.20 -2.72 10.74
CA SER A 136 -1.97 -1.79 9.93
C SER A 136 -1.64 -1.91 8.45
N ALA A 137 -2.59 -1.52 7.61
CA ALA A 137 -2.43 -1.42 6.18
C ALA A 137 -2.98 -0.08 5.68
N VAL A 138 -2.32 0.50 4.69
CA VAL A 138 -2.73 1.72 4.00
C VAL A 138 -2.57 1.55 2.50
N THR A 139 -3.59 1.95 1.74
CA THR A 139 -3.52 1.95 0.28
C THR A 139 -2.92 3.26 -0.21
N VAL A 140 -1.98 3.15 -1.14
CA VAL A 140 -1.35 4.29 -1.82
C VAL A 140 -1.56 4.12 -3.32
N GLN A 141 -2.05 5.16 -3.98
CA GLN A 141 -2.21 5.19 -5.42
C GLN A 141 -1.24 6.22 -6.00
N ILE A 142 -0.48 5.81 -6.99
CA ILE A 142 0.53 6.62 -7.66
C ILE A 142 0.18 6.72 -9.13
N GLY A 143 -0.02 7.94 -9.61
CA GLY A 143 -0.32 8.23 -11.00
C GLY A 143 0.92 8.72 -11.74
N VAL A 144 1.22 8.05 -12.85
CA VAL A 144 2.30 8.42 -13.78
C VAL A 144 1.67 8.82 -15.09
N VAL A 145 2.12 9.95 -15.67
CA VAL A 145 1.68 10.36 -17.00
C VAL A 145 2.08 9.28 -18.00
N ASN A 146 1.10 8.77 -18.69
CA ASN A 146 1.35 7.83 -19.78
C ASN A 146 2.07 8.60 -20.90
N GLY A 147 3.37 8.37 -21.06
CA GLY A 147 4.23 9.04 -22.04
C GLY A 147 3.93 8.71 -23.51
N GLY A 148 2.66 8.33 -23.78
CA GLY A 148 2.19 7.93 -25.09
C GLY A 148 2.87 6.63 -25.52
N TYR A 149 2.18 5.51 -25.40
CA TYR A 149 2.50 4.40 -26.28
C TYR A 149 2.28 4.91 -27.71
N PRO A 150 3.29 4.90 -28.58
CA PRO A 150 3.05 5.21 -29.97
C PRO A 150 2.02 4.19 -30.46
N CYS A 151 0.82 4.65 -30.79
CA CYS A 151 -0.19 3.84 -31.45
C CYS A 151 0.21 3.52 -32.92
N ASP A 152 1.47 3.69 -33.27
CA ASP A 152 2.05 3.29 -34.53
C ASP A 152 2.38 1.79 -34.50
N ILE A 153 1.31 1.00 -34.55
CA ILE A 153 1.42 -0.37 -35.04
C ILE A 153 1.09 -0.28 -36.53
N SER A 154 2.07 0.14 -37.32
CA SER A 154 2.05 -0.06 -38.77
C SER A 154 2.53 -1.46 -39.09
#